data_7dbdd4facdf4d051b8d8384de5ede745
#
_entry.id   7dbdd4facdf4d051b8d8384de5ede745
#
_cell.length_a   1.000
_cell.length_b   1.000
_cell.length_c   1.000
_cell.angle_alpha   90.00
_cell.angle_beta   90.00
_cell.angle_gamma   90.00
#
_symmetry.space_group_name_H-M   'P 1'
#
loop_
_entity.id
_entity.type
_entity.pdbx_description
1 polymer ?
#
loop_
_entity_poly.entity_id
_entity_poly.type
_entity_poly.pdbx_seq_one_letter_code
_entity_poly.pdbx_strand_id
1 'polypeptide(L)'
;MTHTLPLPDFTHERVEVSTGPRSGLVITVALHSSALGSALGGARLWTYPHFTDATFDALRLSAAMTLKNAAAGLDAGGGKSVICLPPGTTLDGDRRRAAFLDLGDAVERMDGLYRTAEDVGSTTDDMLTVSERTSHVVGLPDSAGGSGEPAGPTSLGVYEAMRATLERLDGTSAADAAVAGRRITISGLGQVGSRLAVRLAAEGALLTVTDVNPARRDLAAELGAHWVDPGTEHLVAADVFVPAGIGGVLDDAVIDALAARAVCGPANNPLAERAGADRLAARGILYAPDFVVNAGGVIYLDLEAKHLGSRAEIMDRVAGIGDVVRAIFDDAEEHGITPLDAAEQRAAARLRAAAATSALV
;
A
#
# COMPACT_ATOMS: atom_id res chain seq x y z
N MET A 1 21.26 -0.31 -31.66
CA MET A 1 19.95 0.38 -31.65
C MET A 1 19.83 1.07 -30.33
N THR A 2 19.89 2.39 -30.30
CA THR A 2 19.65 3.19 -29.09
C THR A 2 18.17 3.13 -28.78
N HIS A 3 17.76 2.34 -27.79
CA HIS A 3 16.43 2.39 -27.24
C HIS A 3 16.30 3.70 -26.44
N THR A 4 15.75 4.72 -27.05
CA THR A 4 15.24 5.90 -26.33
C THR A 4 13.94 5.46 -25.65
N LEU A 5 14.02 5.04 -24.39
CA LEU A 5 12.83 4.93 -23.54
C LEU A 5 12.33 6.36 -23.31
N PRO A 6 11.04 6.65 -23.56
CA PRO A 6 10.47 7.93 -23.15
C PRO A 6 10.62 8.02 -21.63
N LEU A 7 11.45 8.95 -21.16
CA LEU A 7 11.47 9.29 -19.74
C LEU A 7 10.09 9.87 -19.41
N PRO A 8 9.37 9.34 -18.40
CA PRO A 8 8.22 10.05 -17.86
C PRO A 8 8.68 11.44 -17.43
N ASP A 9 7.78 12.42 -17.45
CA ASP A 9 8.09 13.77 -16.98
C ASP A 9 8.78 13.66 -15.61
N PHE A 10 10.05 14.11 -15.55
CA PHE A 10 10.86 13.98 -14.35
C PHE A 10 10.39 15.01 -13.32
N THR A 11 9.59 14.56 -12.37
CA THR A 11 8.97 15.39 -11.32
C THR A 11 9.62 15.20 -9.94
N HIS A 12 10.67 14.39 -9.86
CA HIS A 12 11.32 14.03 -8.60
C HIS A 12 12.29 15.12 -8.14
N GLU A 13 12.31 15.37 -6.84
CA GLU A 13 13.26 16.30 -6.22
C GLU A 13 14.70 15.75 -6.26
N ARG A 14 14.86 14.42 -6.04
CA ARG A 14 16.18 13.77 -6.06
C ARG A 14 16.05 12.30 -6.42
N VAL A 15 16.97 11.83 -7.26
CA VAL A 15 17.14 10.39 -7.56
C VAL A 15 18.62 10.06 -7.49
N GLU A 16 18.96 9.03 -6.74
CA GLU A 16 20.31 8.50 -6.63
C GLU A 16 20.32 7.05 -7.12
N VAL A 17 21.20 6.75 -8.07
CA VAL A 17 21.47 5.40 -8.56
C VAL A 17 22.94 5.09 -8.30
N SER A 18 23.21 4.08 -7.51
CA SER A 18 24.58 3.71 -7.13
C SER A 18 24.77 2.20 -7.10
N THR A 19 26.02 1.76 -7.25
CA THR A 19 26.39 0.35 -7.04
C THR A 19 26.87 0.19 -5.60
N GLY A 20 26.26 -0.74 -4.88
CA GLY A 20 26.65 -1.06 -3.50
C GLY A 20 28.06 -1.62 -3.45
N PRO A 21 28.98 -1.03 -2.66
CA PRO A 21 30.39 -1.44 -2.65
C PRO A 21 30.61 -2.83 -2.05
N ARG A 22 29.70 -3.34 -1.23
CA ARG A 22 29.77 -4.67 -0.58
C ARG A 22 29.07 -5.73 -1.42
N SER A 23 27.88 -5.43 -1.91
CA SER A 23 27.02 -6.39 -2.59
C SER A 23 27.24 -6.46 -4.10
N GLY A 24 27.74 -5.36 -4.71
CA GLY A 24 27.82 -5.19 -6.15
C GLY A 24 26.47 -4.96 -6.83
N LEU A 25 25.37 -4.82 -6.06
CA LEU A 25 24.03 -4.62 -6.60
C LEU A 25 23.76 -3.13 -6.87
N VAL A 26 22.96 -2.87 -7.88
CA VAL A 26 22.48 -1.50 -8.14
C VAL A 26 21.34 -1.17 -7.21
N ILE A 27 21.45 -0.02 -6.55
CA ILE A 27 20.47 0.52 -5.61
C ILE A 27 20.00 1.87 -6.13
N THR A 28 18.70 2.04 -6.24
CA THR A 28 18.07 3.31 -6.56
C THR A 28 17.32 3.82 -5.35
N VAL A 29 17.54 5.09 -4.97
CA VAL A 29 16.74 5.82 -3.99
C VAL A 29 16.09 6.99 -4.72
N ALA A 30 14.77 7.01 -4.78
CA ALA A 30 13.97 8.04 -5.42
C ALA A 30 13.18 8.84 -4.39
N LEU A 31 13.41 10.13 -4.31
CA LEU A 31 12.64 11.11 -3.57
C LEU A 31 11.75 11.85 -4.57
N HIS A 32 10.44 11.59 -4.53
CA HIS A 32 9.50 12.27 -5.42
C HIS A 32 9.18 13.66 -4.88
N SER A 33 8.78 13.75 -3.61
CA SER A 33 8.46 15.03 -2.99
C SER A 33 8.72 15.01 -1.48
N SER A 34 9.23 16.12 -0.97
CA SER A 34 9.37 16.43 0.46
C SER A 34 8.45 17.55 0.92
N ALA A 35 7.51 17.99 0.09
CA ALA A 35 6.62 19.12 0.36
C ALA A 35 5.82 19.02 1.67
N LEU A 36 5.49 17.79 2.11
CA LEU A 36 4.81 17.51 3.37
C LEU A 36 5.77 17.10 4.51
N GLY A 37 7.07 17.14 4.28
CA GLY A 37 8.10 16.69 5.23
C GLY A 37 8.97 15.58 4.66
N SER A 38 9.86 15.02 5.49
CA SER A 38 10.75 13.94 5.09
C SER A 38 9.98 12.80 4.39
N ALA A 39 10.45 12.42 3.21
CA ALA A 39 9.80 11.39 2.41
C ALA A 39 9.82 10.03 3.11
N LEU A 40 8.74 9.28 2.98
CA LEU A 40 8.60 7.94 3.52
C LEU A 40 8.22 6.96 2.43
N GLY A 41 8.87 5.80 2.41
CA GLY A 41 8.51 4.69 1.54
C GLY A 41 9.41 3.48 1.73
N GLY A 42 8.98 2.32 1.24
CA GLY A 42 9.64 1.05 1.51
C GLY A 42 10.85 0.75 0.63
N ALA A 43 11.66 -0.21 1.06
CA ALA A 43 12.81 -0.76 0.37
C ALA A 43 12.43 -2.06 -0.36
N ARG A 44 12.26 -1.99 -1.66
CA ARG A 44 11.95 -3.16 -2.49
C ARG A 44 13.22 -3.92 -2.87
N LEU A 45 13.23 -5.22 -2.65
CA LEU A 45 14.19 -6.14 -3.23
C LEU A 45 13.48 -7.01 -4.27
N TRP A 46 13.79 -6.81 -5.56
CA TRP A 46 13.10 -7.54 -6.62
C TRP A 46 14.02 -7.84 -7.81
N THR A 47 13.66 -8.87 -8.57
CA THR A 47 14.39 -9.25 -9.77
C THR A 47 13.94 -8.43 -10.98
N TYR A 48 14.90 -7.76 -11.63
CA TYR A 48 14.66 -6.98 -12.84
C TYR A 48 15.62 -7.41 -13.94
N PRO A 49 15.17 -7.46 -15.23
CA PRO A 49 16.04 -7.73 -16.36
C PRO A 49 17.17 -6.72 -16.48
N HIS A 50 16.89 -5.44 -16.22
CA HIS A 50 17.85 -4.34 -16.28
C HIS A 50 17.70 -3.42 -15.07
N PHE A 51 18.80 -2.78 -14.65
CA PHE A 51 18.77 -1.81 -13.54
C PHE A 51 17.89 -0.59 -13.85
N THR A 52 17.72 -0.25 -15.12
CA THR A 52 16.81 0.82 -15.57
C THR A 52 15.36 0.52 -15.20
N ASP A 53 14.94 -0.75 -15.31
CA ASP A 53 13.58 -1.16 -14.93
C ASP A 53 13.36 -0.99 -13.42
N ALA A 54 14.38 -1.32 -12.61
CA ALA A 54 14.37 -1.08 -11.17
C ALA A 54 14.30 0.42 -10.84
N THR A 55 15.02 1.25 -11.60
CA THR A 55 14.99 2.71 -11.44
C THR A 55 13.61 3.27 -11.79
N PHE A 56 13.02 2.85 -12.91
CA PHE A 56 11.65 3.27 -13.28
C PHE A 56 10.62 2.83 -12.24
N ASP A 57 10.76 1.63 -11.69
CA ASP A 57 9.87 1.18 -10.62
C ASP A 57 10.02 2.05 -9.36
N ALA A 58 11.25 2.43 -8.98
CA ALA A 58 11.49 3.35 -7.87
C ALA A 58 10.83 4.72 -8.11
N LEU A 59 10.93 5.29 -9.32
CA LEU A 59 10.27 6.55 -9.69
C LEU A 59 8.75 6.44 -9.55
N ARG A 60 8.16 5.44 -10.18
CA ARG A 60 6.70 5.23 -10.15
C ARG A 60 6.19 5.03 -8.71
N LEU A 61 6.89 4.22 -7.92
CA LEU A 61 6.48 3.91 -6.55
C LEU A 61 6.67 5.09 -5.60
N SER A 62 7.73 5.90 -5.75
CA SER A 62 7.92 7.09 -4.92
C SER A 62 6.85 8.15 -5.18
N ALA A 63 6.40 8.32 -6.42
CA ALA A 63 5.28 9.18 -6.76
C ALA A 63 3.96 8.67 -6.13
N ALA A 64 3.71 7.37 -6.20
CA ALA A 64 2.56 6.75 -5.54
C ALA A 64 2.60 6.93 -4.01
N MET A 65 3.78 6.84 -3.39
CA MET A 65 3.94 7.10 -1.95
C MET A 65 3.64 8.56 -1.58
N THR A 66 3.95 9.54 -2.43
CA THR A 66 3.56 10.94 -2.19
C THR A 66 2.05 11.07 -2.10
N LEU A 67 1.31 10.50 -3.04
CA LEU A 67 -0.16 10.52 -3.03
C LEU A 67 -0.72 9.78 -1.82
N LYS A 68 -0.18 8.61 -1.52
CA LYS A 68 -0.61 7.79 -0.38
C LYS A 68 -0.42 8.51 0.95
N ASN A 69 0.76 9.09 1.20
CA ASN A 69 1.07 9.81 2.43
C ASN A 69 0.21 11.08 2.55
N ALA A 70 0.00 11.80 1.45
CA ALA A 70 -0.87 12.97 1.41
C ALA A 70 -2.34 12.59 1.71
N ALA A 71 -2.87 11.56 1.08
CA ALA A 71 -4.24 11.07 1.29
C ALA A 71 -4.46 10.52 2.71
N ALA A 72 -3.43 9.88 3.28
CA ALA A 72 -3.43 9.39 4.66
C ALA A 72 -3.34 10.50 5.71
N GLY A 73 -3.21 11.76 5.31
CA GLY A 73 -3.09 12.89 6.24
C GLY A 73 -1.73 12.99 6.95
N LEU A 74 -0.69 12.33 6.45
CA LEU A 74 0.63 12.33 7.05
C LEU A 74 1.46 13.54 6.64
N ASP A 75 2.22 14.10 7.60
CA ASP A 75 3.24 15.12 7.33
C ASP A 75 4.54 14.40 6.89
N ALA A 76 4.44 13.72 5.76
CA ALA A 76 5.51 12.97 5.13
C ALA A 76 5.40 13.08 3.61
N GLY A 77 6.52 13.30 2.97
CA GLY A 77 6.64 13.22 1.52
C GLY A 77 6.65 11.79 1.01
N GLY A 78 6.93 11.59 -0.27
CA GLY A 78 6.99 10.26 -0.89
C GLY A 78 8.37 9.93 -1.44
N GLY A 79 8.86 8.77 -1.04
CA GLY A 79 10.11 8.21 -1.52
C GLY A 79 10.01 6.70 -1.74
N LYS A 80 11.03 6.13 -2.37
CA LYS A 80 11.17 4.69 -2.58
C LYS A 80 12.62 4.30 -2.74
N SER A 81 13.01 3.17 -2.19
CA SER A 81 14.26 2.55 -2.55
C SER A 81 14.04 1.19 -3.20
N VAL A 82 14.90 0.85 -4.16
CA VAL A 82 14.86 -0.43 -4.88
C VAL A 82 16.27 -1.00 -4.98
N ILE A 83 16.43 -2.23 -4.52
CA ILE A 83 17.63 -3.04 -4.75
C ILE A 83 17.34 -3.92 -5.96
N CYS A 84 18.09 -3.70 -7.05
CA CYS A 84 17.95 -4.45 -8.28
C CYS A 84 18.66 -5.80 -8.17
N LEU A 85 17.90 -6.89 -8.18
CA LEU A 85 18.42 -8.23 -8.21
C LEU A 85 18.48 -8.73 -9.66
N PRO A 86 19.65 -9.07 -10.20
CA PRO A 86 19.75 -9.63 -11.53
C PRO A 86 19.04 -10.98 -11.66
N PRO A 87 18.46 -11.34 -12.82
CA PRO A 87 17.84 -12.63 -13.04
C PRO A 87 18.75 -13.80 -12.67
N GLY A 88 18.19 -14.82 -12.02
CA GLY A 88 18.94 -16.01 -11.60
C GLY A 88 19.83 -15.78 -10.36
N THR A 89 19.79 -14.58 -9.76
CA THR A 89 20.54 -14.30 -8.53
C THR A 89 19.68 -14.58 -7.32
N THR A 90 20.21 -15.33 -6.36
CA THR A 90 19.64 -15.52 -5.03
C THR A 90 20.49 -14.78 -4.02
N LEU A 91 19.88 -14.06 -3.09
CA LEU A 91 20.56 -13.47 -1.95
C LEU A 91 20.35 -14.34 -0.72
N ASP A 92 21.43 -14.77 -0.13
CA ASP A 92 21.49 -15.53 1.11
C ASP A 92 22.44 -14.85 2.11
N GLY A 93 22.28 -15.14 3.37
CA GLY A 93 23.18 -14.82 4.46
C GLY A 93 23.97 -13.51 4.26
N ASP A 94 25.27 -13.65 4.07
CA ASP A 94 26.20 -12.51 4.01
C ASP A 94 25.94 -11.57 2.81
N ARG A 95 25.52 -12.11 1.66
CA ARG A 95 25.22 -11.28 0.48
C ARG A 95 23.96 -10.44 0.68
N ARG A 96 22.94 -11.02 1.34
CA ARG A 96 21.73 -10.27 1.69
C ARG A 96 22.06 -9.14 2.67
N ARG A 97 22.81 -9.47 3.72
CA ARG A 97 23.27 -8.49 4.69
C ARG A 97 24.09 -7.36 4.02
N ALA A 98 25.02 -7.70 3.13
CA ALA A 98 25.80 -6.72 2.38
C ALA A 98 24.91 -5.77 1.57
N ALA A 99 23.86 -6.27 0.91
CA ALA A 99 22.93 -5.46 0.13
C ALA A 99 22.16 -4.45 1.00
N PHE A 100 21.71 -4.86 2.18
CA PHE A 100 20.98 -3.98 3.09
C PHE A 100 21.88 -3.00 3.84
N LEU A 101 23.15 -3.33 4.11
CA LEU A 101 24.14 -2.36 4.57
C LEU A 101 24.43 -1.29 3.50
N ASP A 102 24.54 -1.69 2.23
CA ASP A 102 24.73 -0.75 1.13
C ASP A 102 23.48 0.14 0.92
N LEU A 103 22.29 -0.41 1.11
CA LEU A 103 21.06 0.39 1.13
C LEU A 103 21.07 1.40 2.27
N GLY A 104 21.50 1.02 3.46
CA GLY A 104 21.63 1.94 4.60
C GLY A 104 22.54 3.13 4.28
N ASP A 105 23.71 2.87 3.67
CA ASP A 105 24.59 3.94 3.21
C ASP A 105 23.95 4.83 2.13
N ALA A 106 23.13 4.26 1.23
CA ALA A 106 22.41 5.03 0.21
C ALA A 106 21.31 5.91 0.83
N VAL A 107 20.61 5.41 1.82
CA VAL A 107 19.58 6.17 2.57
C VAL A 107 20.24 7.29 3.38
N GLU A 108 21.38 7.04 4.05
CA GLU A 108 22.13 8.05 4.83
C GLU A 108 22.56 9.22 3.93
N ARG A 109 22.99 8.96 2.69
CA ARG A 109 23.33 10.02 1.73
C ARG A 109 22.15 10.93 1.33
N MET A 110 20.91 10.54 1.63
CA MET A 110 19.73 11.40 1.45
C MET A 110 19.58 12.45 2.56
N ASP A 111 20.45 12.44 3.57
CA ASP A 111 20.57 13.46 4.60
C ASP A 111 19.24 13.77 5.33
N GLY A 112 18.53 12.71 5.73
CA GLY A 112 17.24 12.80 6.43
C GLY A 112 16.05 13.17 5.58
N LEU A 113 16.23 13.45 4.29
CA LEU A 113 15.13 13.74 3.37
C LEU A 113 14.29 12.51 3.03
N TYR A 114 14.81 11.30 3.25
CA TYR A 114 14.12 10.05 3.00
C TYR A 114 14.27 9.08 4.16
N ARG A 115 13.18 8.47 4.58
CA ARG A 115 13.11 7.36 5.54
C ARG A 115 12.61 6.11 4.85
N THR A 116 13.31 5.00 5.06
CA THR A 116 12.97 3.70 4.48
C THR A 116 12.23 2.80 5.45
N ALA A 117 11.48 1.83 4.92
CA ALA A 117 10.77 0.78 5.65
C ALA A 117 10.86 -0.53 4.89
N GLU A 118 10.31 -1.61 5.41
CA GLU A 118 10.14 -2.85 4.63
C GLU A 118 9.18 -2.67 3.46
N ASP A 119 9.36 -3.46 2.42
CA ASP A 119 8.50 -3.60 1.25
C ASP A 119 8.65 -5.02 0.66
N VAL A 120 8.10 -5.26 -0.51
CA VAL A 120 8.21 -6.54 -1.20
C VAL A 120 9.67 -6.99 -1.32
N GLY A 121 9.95 -8.20 -0.85
CA GLY A 121 11.29 -8.83 -0.89
C GLY A 121 12.21 -8.43 0.27
N SER A 122 11.87 -7.43 1.09
CA SER A 122 12.56 -7.10 2.33
C SER A 122 11.74 -7.49 3.57
N THR A 123 12.38 -7.47 4.72
CA THR A 123 11.81 -7.86 6.01
C THR A 123 12.19 -6.87 7.10
N THR A 124 11.52 -6.95 8.26
CA THR A 124 11.90 -6.16 9.45
C THR A 124 13.34 -6.44 9.91
N ASP A 125 13.86 -7.66 9.75
CA ASP A 125 15.25 -7.99 10.06
C ASP A 125 16.23 -7.33 9.09
N ASP A 126 15.85 -7.16 7.81
CA ASP A 126 16.64 -6.38 6.86
C ASP A 126 16.67 -4.90 7.25
N MET A 127 15.55 -4.37 7.76
CA MET A 127 15.51 -2.98 8.27
C MET A 127 16.40 -2.81 9.52
N LEU A 128 16.51 -3.84 10.35
CA LEU A 128 17.50 -3.85 11.44
C LEU A 128 18.93 -3.76 10.90
N THR A 129 19.24 -4.45 9.81
CA THR A 129 20.54 -4.34 9.14
C THR A 129 20.76 -2.94 8.55
N VAL A 130 19.75 -2.32 7.94
CA VAL A 130 19.79 -0.94 7.45
C VAL A 130 20.09 0.03 8.59
N SER A 131 19.51 -0.19 9.77
CA SER A 131 19.68 0.69 10.94
C SER A 131 21.10 0.74 11.50
N GLU A 132 21.96 -0.21 11.13
CA GLU A 132 23.39 -0.15 11.47
C GLU A 132 24.15 0.95 10.73
N ARG A 133 23.57 1.50 9.65
CA ARG A 133 24.19 2.49 8.76
C ARG A 133 23.48 3.82 8.74
N THR A 134 22.21 3.88 9.13
CA THR A 134 21.40 5.10 9.13
C THR A 134 20.33 5.06 10.21
N SER A 135 19.99 6.21 10.78
CA SER A 135 18.83 6.36 11.66
C SER A 135 17.52 6.60 10.87
N HIS A 136 17.61 6.77 9.54
CA HIS A 136 16.46 7.09 8.67
C HIS A 136 15.76 5.83 8.18
N VAL A 137 15.37 4.95 9.12
CA VAL A 137 14.66 3.70 8.90
C VAL A 137 13.54 3.56 9.91
N VAL A 138 12.41 3.04 9.48
CA VAL A 138 11.23 2.76 10.32
C VAL A 138 10.80 1.31 10.17
N GLY A 139 9.91 0.83 11.05
CA GLY A 139 9.46 -0.57 11.00
C GLY A 139 10.53 -1.56 11.49
N LEU A 140 11.35 -1.16 12.45
CA LEU A 140 12.26 -2.08 13.13
C LEU A 140 11.45 -3.12 13.94
N PRO A 141 12.01 -4.33 14.19
CA PRO A 141 11.35 -5.32 15.04
C PRO A 141 11.04 -4.78 16.44
N ASP A 142 9.97 -5.26 17.08
CA ASP A 142 9.63 -4.94 18.48
C ASP A 142 10.81 -5.22 19.42
N SER A 143 11.59 -6.27 19.18
CA SER A 143 12.78 -6.63 19.95
C SER A 143 13.89 -5.59 19.92
N ALA A 144 13.88 -4.71 18.91
CA ALA A 144 14.81 -3.58 18.75
C ALA A 144 14.15 -2.24 19.12
N GLY A 145 13.00 -2.25 19.79
CA GLY A 145 12.26 -1.05 20.19
C GLY A 145 11.53 -0.38 19.04
N GLY A 146 11.30 -1.10 17.95
CA GLY A 146 10.57 -0.60 16.79
C GLY A 146 9.09 -0.94 16.80
N SER A 147 8.43 -0.58 15.71
CA SER A 147 6.98 -0.71 15.49
C SER A 147 6.51 -2.16 15.26
N GLY A 148 7.42 -3.04 14.91
CA GLY A 148 7.07 -4.35 14.42
C GLY A 148 6.38 -4.32 13.04
N GLU A 149 5.61 -5.36 12.77
CA GLU A 149 5.02 -5.62 11.46
C GLU A 149 3.74 -4.79 11.24
N PRO A 150 3.62 -4.08 10.10
CA PRO A 150 2.50 -3.15 9.84
C PRO A 150 1.20 -3.80 9.38
N ALA A 151 1.13 -5.14 9.20
CA ALA A 151 -0.05 -5.79 8.64
C ALA A 151 -1.28 -5.72 9.57
N GLY A 152 -1.09 -5.70 10.89
CA GLY A 152 -2.17 -5.49 11.86
C GLY A 152 -2.86 -4.13 11.66
N PRO A 153 -2.12 -3.01 11.76
CA PRO A 153 -2.64 -1.68 11.46
C PRO A 153 -3.23 -1.57 10.05
N THR A 154 -2.59 -2.15 9.03
CA THR A 154 -3.15 -2.16 7.67
C THR A 154 -4.49 -2.88 7.63
N SER A 155 -4.61 -4.05 8.27
CA SER A 155 -5.87 -4.79 8.34
C SER A 155 -6.99 -4.01 9.03
N LEU A 156 -6.68 -3.24 10.09
CA LEU A 156 -7.64 -2.35 10.74
C LEU A 156 -8.12 -1.25 9.80
N GLY A 157 -7.20 -0.59 9.09
CA GLY A 157 -7.56 0.46 8.12
C GLY A 157 -8.47 -0.06 7.02
N VAL A 158 -8.16 -1.24 6.46
CA VAL A 158 -9.01 -1.91 5.46
C VAL A 158 -10.39 -2.23 6.01
N TYR A 159 -10.46 -2.71 7.25
CA TYR A 159 -11.73 -3.01 7.90
C TYR A 159 -12.60 -1.76 8.07
N GLU A 160 -12.05 -0.64 8.53
CA GLU A 160 -12.80 0.61 8.69
C GLU A 160 -13.21 1.21 7.34
N ALA A 161 -12.34 1.12 6.33
CA ALA A 161 -12.68 1.49 4.95
C ALA A 161 -13.83 0.64 4.38
N MET A 162 -13.84 -0.67 4.69
CA MET A 162 -14.91 -1.59 4.28
C MET A 162 -16.23 -1.21 4.95
N ARG A 163 -16.23 -0.85 6.23
CA ARG A 163 -17.44 -0.37 6.92
C ARG A 163 -17.98 0.89 6.23
N ALA A 164 -17.12 1.88 5.96
CA ALA A 164 -17.52 3.07 5.20
C ALA A 164 -18.07 2.74 3.79
N THR A 165 -17.50 1.72 3.14
CA THR A 165 -17.98 1.23 1.85
C THR A 165 -19.38 0.61 1.95
N LEU A 166 -19.61 -0.22 2.96
CA LEU A 166 -20.93 -0.82 3.22
C LEU A 166 -22.00 0.23 3.57
N GLU A 167 -21.64 1.24 4.38
CA GLU A 167 -22.51 2.39 4.67
C GLU A 167 -22.97 3.09 3.39
N ARG A 168 -22.03 3.36 2.48
CA ARG A 168 -22.34 3.99 1.18
C ARG A 168 -23.24 3.12 0.30
N LEU A 169 -22.98 1.81 0.27
CA LEU A 169 -23.78 0.86 -0.53
C LEU A 169 -25.24 0.76 -0.07
N ASP A 170 -25.49 0.95 1.22
CA ASP A 170 -26.80 0.77 1.82
C ASP A 170 -27.54 2.08 2.10
N GLY A 171 -26.86 3.21 1.99
CA GLY A 171 -27.40 4.52 2.40
C GLY A 171 -27.72 4.59 3.90
N THR A 172 -26.96 3.85 4.73
CA THR A 172 -27.16 3.76 6.16
C THR A 172 -26.10 4.55 6.94
N SER A 173 -26.30 4.72 8.25
CA SER A 173 -25.28 5.35 9.11
C SER A 173 -24.20 4.37 9.54
N ALA A 174 -23.06 4.90 10.00
CA ALA A 174 -21.93 4.10 10.51
C ALA A 174 -22.32 3.12 11.64
N ALA A 175 -23.31 3.47 12.43
CA ALA A 175 -23.80 2.63 13.52
C ALA A 175 -24.58 1.40 13.02
N ASP A 176 -25.18 1.51 11.85
CA ASP A 176 -26.08 0.49 11.29
C ASP A 176 -25.40 -0.38 10.22
N ALA A 177 -24.22 0.00 9.76
CA ALA A 177 -23.47 -0.75 8.76
C ALA A 177 -22.82 -2.00 9.38
N ALA A 178 -23.63 -3.02 9.56
CA ALA A 178 -23.17 -4.29 10.10
C ALA A 178 -22.40 -5.09 9.04
N VAL A 179 -21.29 -5.70 9.44
CA VAL A 179 -20.54 -6.68 8.65
C VAL A 179 -21.24 -8.06 8.68
N ALA A 180 -21.99 -8.33 9.75
CA ALA A 180 -22.72 -9.58 9.93
C ALA A 180 -23.66 -9.87 8.76
N GLY A 181 -23.57 -11.09 8.22
CA GLY A 181 -24.39 -11.54 7.09
C GLY A 181 -23.96 -11.01 5.72
N ARG A 182 -22.94 -10.12 5.64
CA ARG A 182 -22.41 -9.62 4.37
C ARG A 182 -21.60 -10.67 3.63
N ARG A 183 -21.80 -10.78 2.34
CA ARG A 183 -21.00 -11.65 1.47
C ARG A 183 -19.74 -10.90 1.07
N ILE A 184 -18.60 -11.38 1.53
CA ILE A 184 -17.32 -10.78 1.27
C ILE A 184 -16.40 -11.80 0.62
N THR A 185 -15.85 -11.46 -0.55
CA THR A 185 -14.91 -12.30 -1.27
C THR A 185 -13.49 -11.75 -1.12
N ILE A 186 -12.57 -12.55 -0.56
CA ILE A 186 -11.18 -12.15 -0.33
C ILE A 186 -10.26 -12.92 -1.28
N SER A 187 -9.56 -12.19 -2.15
CA SER A 187 -8.56 -12.73 -3.08
C SER A 187 -7.16 -12.52 -2.50
N GLY A 188 -6.66 -13.53 -1.76
CA GLY A 188 -5.37 -13.54 -1.09
C GLY A 188 -5.48 -13.58 0.45
N LEU A 189 -4.89 -14.61 1.05
CA LEU A 189 -4.81 -14.82 2.50
C LEU A 189 -3.37 -14.66 3.00
N GLY A 190 -2.70 -13.59 2.53
CA GLY A 190 -1.39 -13.16 3.03
C GLY A 190 -1.49 -12.53 4.42
N GLN A 191 -0.47 -11.76 4.82
CA GLN A 191 -0.38 -11.15 6.15
C GLN A 191 -1.58 -10.25 6.51
N VAL A 192 -2.05 -9.43 5.57
CA VAL A 192 -3.21 -8.53 5.79
C VAL A 192 -4.52 -9.28 5.57
N GLY A 193 -4.64 -10.02 4.45
CA GLY A 193 -5.89 -10.70 4.08
C GLY A 193 -6.34 -11.72 5.11
N SER A 194 -5.41 -12.50 5.70
CA SER A 194 -5.75 -13.46 6.76
C SER A 194 -6.25 -12.79 8.05
N ARG A 195 -5.59 -11.70 8.48
CA ARG A 195 -6.05 -10.93 9.66
C ARG A 195 -7.43 -10.31 9.45
N LEU A 196 -7.66 -9.78 8.25
CA LEU A 196 -8.97 -9.24 7.86
C LEU A 196 -10.03 -10.35 7.85
N ALA A 197 -9.74 -11.51 7.26
CA ALA A 197 -10.65 -12.66 7.22
C ALA A 197 -11.05 -13.12 8.63
N VAL A 198 -10.08 -13.25 9.55
CA VAL A 198 -10.34 -13.60 10.96
C VAL A 198 -11.30 -12.61 11.60
N ARG A 199 -11.06 -11.30 11.45
CA ARG A 199 -11.93 -10.27 12.02
C ARG A 199 -13.34 -10.34 11.44
N LEU A 200 -13.46 -10.42 10.12
CA LEU A 200 -14.76 -10.45 9.43
C LEU A 200 -15.57 -11.70 9.79
N ALA A 201 -14.91 -12.87 9.87
CA ALA A 201 -15.55 -14.10 10.32
C ALA A 201 -16.07 -14.00 11.75
N ALA A 202 -15.28 -13.42 12.67
CA ALA A 202 -15.68 -13.23 14.06
C ALA A 202 -16.90 -12.30 14.21
N GLU A 203 -17.12 -11.40 13.26
CA GLU A 203 -18.28 -10.50 13.19
C GLU A 203 -19.46 -11.07 12.37
N GLY A 204 -19.34 -12.32 11.90
CA GLY A 204 -20.44 -13.03 11.24
C GLY A 204 -20.58 -12.73 9.73
N ALA A 205 -19.52 -12.25 9.06
CA ALA A 205 -19.53 -12.15 7.60
C ALA A 205 -19.55 -13.53 6.94
N LEU A 206 -20.19 -13.63 5.78
CA LEU A 206 -20.20 -14.80 4.92
C LEU A 206 -19.01 -14.72 3.95
N LEU A 207 -17.93 -15.44 4.26
CA LEU A 207 -16.68 -15.32 3.53
C LEU A 207 -16.58 -16.31 2.38
N THR A 208 -16.19 -15.83 1.21
CA THR A 208 -15.58 -16.60 0.13
C THR A 208 -14.10 -16.20 0.04
N VAL A 209 -13.19 -17.16 -0.02
CA VAL A 209 -11.75 -16.87 0.01
C VAL A 209 -11.00 -17.71 -1.00
N THR A 210 -9.87 -17.16 -1.46
CA THR A 210 -8.91 -17.89 -2.28
C THR A 210 -7.47 -17.45 -1.98
N ASP A 211 -6.52 -18.31 -2.29
CA ASP A 211 -5.08 -17.99 -2.28
C ASP A 211 -4.34 -18.92 -3.24
N VAL A 212 -3.27 -18.43 -3.86
CA VAL A 212 -2.38 -19.26 -4.71
C VAL A 212 -1.63 -20.33 -3.90
N ASN A 213 -1.46 -20.12 -2.59
CA ASN A 213 -0.88 -21.09 -1.67
C ASN A 213 -1.98 -22.02 -1.13
N PRO A 214 -2.02 -23.30 -1.55
CA PRO A 214 -3.06 -24.23 -1.13
C PRO A 214 -3.09 -24.52 0.38
N ALA A 215 -1.99 -24.27 1.11
CA ALA A 215 -1.96 -24.41 2.56
C ALA A 215 -2.89 -23.41 3.29
N ARG A 216 -3.35 -22.37 2.63
CA ARG A 216 -4.33 -21.42 3.18
C ARG A 216 -5.75 -21.99 3.27
N ARG A 217 -6.01 -23.16 2.68
CA ARG A 217 -7.29 -23.88 2.83
C ARG A 217 -7.58 -24.26 4.30
N ASP A 218 -6.54 -24.51 5.08
CA ASP A 218 -6.72 -24.83 6.50
C ASP A 218 -7.33 -23.67 7.26
N LEU A 219 -6.81 -22.45 7.04
CA LEU A 219 -7.38 -21.23 7.62
C LEU A 219 -8.82 -20.99 7.11
N ALA A 220 -9.09 -21.19 5.82
CA ALA A 220 -10.44 -21.06 5.29
C ALA A 220 -11.43 -22.01 5.99
N ALA A 221 -11.04 -23.25 6.23
CA ALA A 221 -11.84 -24.23 6.94
C ALA A 221 -12.07 -23.85 8.42
N GLU A 222 -11.03 -23.37 9.11
CA GLU A 222 -11.13 -22.87 10.49
C GLU A 222 -12.10 -21.70 10.62
N LEU A 223 -12.16 -20.81 9.61
CA LEU A 223 -13.06 -19.67 9.59
C LEU A 223 -14.46 -20.00 9.09
N GLY A 224 -14.73 -21.24 8.65
CA GLY A 224 -15.98 -21.61 7.98
C GLY A 224 -16.19 -20.89 6.65
N ALA A 225 -15.13 -20.41 6.00
CA ALA A 225 -15.18 -19.68 4.75
C ALA A 225 -15.28 -20.64 3.55
N HIS A 226 -16.03 -20.24 2.52
CA HIS A 226 -16.10 -20.98 1.28
C HIS A 226 -14.83 -20.76 0.45
N TRP A 227 -14.12 -21.85 0.14
CA TRP A 227 -12.93 -21.79 -0.73
C TRP A 227 -13.32 -21.90 -2.20
N VAL A 228 -12.74 -21.04 -3.04
CA VAL A 228 -12.83 -21.13 -4.50
C VAL A 228 -11.43 -21.21 -5.11
N ASP A 229 -11.34 -21.72 -6.33
CA ASP A 229 -10.06 -21.82 -7.01
C ASP A 229 -9.57 -20.43 -7.46
N PRO A 230 -8.24 -20.14 -7.34
CA PRO A 230 -7.68 -18.85 -7.77
C PRO A 230 -8.03 -18.51 -9.22
N GLY A 231 -8.44 -17.26 -9.45
CA GLY A 231 -8.85 -16.75 -10.74
C GLY A 231 -10.36 -16.92 -11.02
N THR A 232 -11.15 -17.50 -10.08
CA THR A 232 -12.61 -17.62 -10.21
C THR A 232 -13.38 -16.81 -9.17
N GLU A 233 -12.70 -16.27 -8.18
CA GLU A 233 -13.27 -15.57 -7.03
C GLU A 233 -14.07 -14.32 -7.41
N HIS A 234 -13.68 -13.64 -8.49
CA HIS A 234 -14.37 -12.45 -9.00
C HIS A 234 -15.75 -12.75 -9.59
N LEU A 235 -16.03 -14.01 -9.92
CA LEU A 235 -17.33 -14.47 -10.44
C LEU A 235 -18.34 -14.73 -9.32
N VAL A 236 -17.91 -14.76 -8.06
CA VAL A 236 -18.78 -15.02 -6.91
C VAL A 236 -19.53 -13.75 -6.52
N ALA A 237 -20.88 -13.89 -6.45
CA ALA A 237 -21.72 -12.75 -6.03
C ALA A 237 -21.40 -12.32 -4.61
N ALA A 238 -20.95 -11.08 -4.44
CA ALA A 238 -20.53 -10.51 -3.16
C ALA A 238 -21.01 -9.08 -2.98
N ASP A 239 -21.10 -8.63 -1.72
CA ASP A 239 -21.30 -7.22 -1.41
C ASP A 239 -19.99 -6.47 -1.61
N VAL A 240 -18.86 -7.06 -1.16
CA VAL A 240 -17.52 -6.48 -1.33
C VAL A 240 -16.55 -7.53 -1.86
N PHE A 241 -15.81 -7.16 -2.90
CA PHE A 241 -14.63 -7.88 -3.37
C PHE A 241 -13.37 -7.24 -2.77
N VAL A 242 -12.51 -8.05 -2.17
CA VAL A 242 -11.31 -7.63 -1.45
C VAL A 242 -10.06 -8.15 -2.16
N PRO A 243 -9.44 -7.37 -3.06
CA PRO A 243 -8.14 -7.71 -3.60
C PRO A 243 -7.10 -7.59 -2.47
N ALA A 244 -6.50 -8.71 -2.06
CA ALA A 244 -5.52 -8.79 -0.97
C ALA A 244 -4.21 -9.49 -1.38
N GLY A 245 -4.02 -9.72 -2.67
CA GLY A 245 -2.84 -10.32 -3.29
C GLY A 245 -1.95 -9.29 -4.00
N ILE A 246 -1.48 -9.67 -5.18
CA ILE A 246 -0.65 -8.82 -6.05
C ILE A 246 -1.50 -7.76 -6.76
N GLY A 247 -0.84 -6.67 -7.23
CA GLY A 247 -1.49 -5.64 -8.05
C GLY A 247 -1.85 -6.12 -9.45
N GLY A 248 -2.66 -5.30 -10.17
CA GLY A 248 -3.04 -5.55 -11.56
C GLY A 248 -4.08 -6.65 -11.78
N VAL A 249 -4.73 -7.14 -10.70
CA VAL A 249 -5.71 -8.23 -10.78
C VAL A 249 -7.06 -7.80 -11.37
N LEU A 250 -7.34 -6.50 -11.36
CA LEU A 250 -8.54 -5.91 -11.93
C LEU A 250 -8.25 -5.37 -13.33
N ASP A 251 -8.06 -6.26 -14.28
CA ASP A 251 -8.04 -5.93 -15.70
C ASP A 251 -9.47 -5.78 -16.26
N ASP A 252 -9.59 -5.40 -17.52
CA ASP A 252 -10.86 -5.18 -18.18
C ASP A 252 -11.76 -6.42 -18.15
N ALA A 253 -11.20 -7.61 -18.35
CA ALA A 253 -11.97 -8.85 -18.39
C ALA A 253 -12.51 -9.22 -16.99
N VAL A 254 -11.67 -9.06 -15.96
CA VAL A 254 -12.06 -9.27 -14.56
C VAL A 254 -13.10 -8.24 -14.14
N ILE A 255 -12.90 -6.96 -14.48
CA ILE A 255 -13.86 -5.89 -14.17
C ILE A 255 -15.21 -6.20 -14.82
N ASP A 256 -15.24 -6.62 -16.09
CA ASP A 256 -16.49 -6.92 -16.81
C ASP A 256 -17.28 -8.11 -16.22
N ALA A 257 -16.56 -9.08 -15.67
CA ALA A 257 -17.15 -10.27 -15.07
C ALA A 257 -17.41 -10.14 -13.55
N LEU A 258 -16.88 -9.08 -12.91
CA LEU A 258 -16.92 -8.91 -11.45
C LEU A 258 -18.36 -8.91 -10.92
N ALA A 259 -18.68 -9.86 -10.05
CA ALA A 259 -20.01 -10.05 -9.49
C ALA A 259 -20.17 -9.42 -8.08
N ALA A 260 -19.42 -8.38 -7.78
CA ALA A 260 -19.48 -7.64 -6.52
C ALA A 260 -20.12 -6.25 -6.70
N ARG A 261 -20.68 -5.71 -5.61
CA ARG A 261 -21.24 -4.35 -5.56
C ARG A 261 -20.16 -3.29 -5.28
N ALA A 262 -19.10 -3.68 -4.60
CA ALA A 262 -17.96 -2.80 -4.31
C ALA A 262 -16.62 -3.55 -4.35
N VAL A 263 -15.54 -2.77 -4.51
CA VAL A 263 -14.15 -3.19 -4.34
C VAL A 263 -13.52 -2.38 -3.22
N CYS A 264 -13.00 -3.06 -2.19
CA CYS A 264 -12.30 -2.44 -1.06
C CYS A 264 -11.27 -3.44 -0.50
N GLY A 265 -9.98 -3.20 -0.68
CA GLY A 265 -8.96 -4.15 -0.25
C GLY A 265 -7.55 -3.59 -0.13
N PRO A 266 -6.64 -4.36 0.50
CA PRO A 266 -5.29 -3.92 0.81
C PRO A 266 -4.29 -4.00 -0.35
N ALA A 267 -4.60 -4.65 -1.47
CA ALA A 267 -3.66 -4.79 -2.57
C ALA A 267 -3.24 -3.41 -3.11
N ASN A 268 -1.94 -3.21 -3.28
CA ASN A 268 -1.46 -1.99 -3.94
C ASN A 268 -1.71 -2.08 -5.45
N ASN A 269 -2.25 -1.00 -6.03
CA ASN A 269 -2.54 -0.90 -7.47
C ASN A 269 -3.32 -2.13 -8.00
N PRO A 270 -4.50 -2.46 -7.44
CA PRO A 270 -5.28 -3.60 -7.89
C PRO A 270 -5.81 -3.43 -9.32
N LEU A 271 -6.07 -2.19 -9.75
CA LEU A 271 -6.42 -1.86 -11.12
C LEU A 271 -5.21 -2.07 -12.03
N ALA A 272 -5.37 -2.82 -13.12
CA ALA A 272 -4.34 -3.00 -14.13
C ALA A 272 -4.02 -1.66 -14.82
N GLU A 273 -5.05 -0.86 -15.05
CA GLU A 273 -4.94 0.50 -15.59
C GLU A 273 -5.87 1.44 -14.81
N ARG A 274 -5.50 2.73 -14.74
CA ARG A 274 -6.29 3.75 -14.03
C ARG A 274 -7.74 3.85 -14.55
N ALA A 275 -7.94 3.69 -15.85
CA ALA A 275 -9.26 3.70 -16.48
C ALA A 275 -10.22 2.60 -15.96
N GLY A 276 -9.69 1.58 -15.26
CA GLY A 276 -10.50 0.59 -14.56
C GLY A 276 -11.46 1.19 -13.53
N ALA A 277 -11.10 2.35 -12.92
CA ALA A 277 -11.99 3.04 -11.99
C ALA A 277 -13.27 3.55 -12.68
N ASP A 278 -13.11 4.17 -13.86
CA ASP A 278 -14.25 4.64 -14.67
C ASP A 278 -15.12 3.45 -15.13
N ARG A 279 -14.49 2.34 -15.50
CA ARG A 279 -15.18 1.12 -15.90
C ARG A 279 -15.98 0.49 -14.76
N LEU A 280 -15.43 0.45 -13.54
CA LEU A 280 -16.16 0.03 -12.35
C LEU A 280 -17.35 0.95 -12.07
N ALA A 281 -17.15 2.27 -12.13
CA ALA A 281 -18.21 3.26 -11.94
C ALA A 281 -19.32 3.13 -12.98
N ALA A 282 -18.99 2.91 -14.25
CA ALA A 282 -19.96 2.69 -15.34
C ALA A 282 -20.81 1.43 -15.10
N ARG A 283 -20.28 0.43 -14.37
CA ARG A 283 -21.02 -0.76 -13.93
C ARG A 283 -21.78 -0.59 -12.61
N GLY A 284 -21.73 0.59 -11.99
CA GLY A 284 -22.29 0.84 -10.67
C GLY A 284 -21.56 0.11 -9.54
N ILE A 285 -20.30 -0.26 -9.74
CA ILE A 285 -19.46 -0.90 -8.72
C ILE A 285 -18.66 0.19 -8.00
N LEU A 286 -18.88 0.30 -6.68
CA LEU A 286 -18.17 1.30 -5.85
C LEU A 286 -16.71 0.89 -5.63
N TYR A 287 -15.76 1.72 -5.99
CA TYR A 287 -14.33 1.49 -5.77
C TYR A 287 -13.80 2.36 -4.63
N ALA A 288 -13.36 1.75 -3.54
CA ALA A 288 -12.61 2.43 -2.50
C ALA A 288 -11.12 2.49 -2.90
N PRO A 289 -10.52 3.69 -3.06
CA PRO A 289 -9.15 3.84 -3.58
C PRO A 289 -8.13 3.12 -2.70
N ASP A 290 -7.38 2.20 -3.29
CA ASP A 290 -6.46 1.28 -2.60
C ASP A 290 -5.42 2.00 -1.75
N PHE A 291 -4.81 3.08 -2.26
CA PHE A 291 -3.76 3.81 -1.55
C PHE A 291 -4.28 4.55 -0.29
N VAL A 292 -5.60 4.75 -0.16
CA VAL A 292 -6.26 5.23 1.06
C VAL A 292 -6.57 4.05 1.97
N VAL A 293 -7.23 3.03 1.42
CA VAL A 293 -7.69 1.83 2.15
C VAL A 293 -6.54 1.13 2.87
N ASN A 294 -5.40 0.99 2.20
CA ASN A 294 -4.24 0.27 2.73
C ASN A 294 -3.22 1.16 3.47
N ALA A 295 -3.57 2.42 3.79
CA ALA A 295 -2.67 3.36 4.42
C ALA A 295 -2.38 3.08 5.90
N GLY A 296 -3.09 2.15 6.55
CA GLY A 296 -2.97 1.89 7.98
C GLY A 296 -1.56 1.57 8.44
N GLY A 297 -0.81 0.80 7.65
CA GLY A 297 0.58 0.47 7.96
C GLY A 297 1.50 1.69 7.92
N VAL A 298 1.40 2.53 6.89
CA VAL A 298 2.26 3.72 6.79
C VAL A 298 1.91 4.77 7.84
N ILE A 299 0.63 4.92 8.21
CA ILE A 299 0.20 5.79 9.32
C ILE A 299 0.85 5.32 10.62
N TYR A 300 0.75 4.02 10.91
CA TYR A 300 1.31 3.43 12.10
C TYR A 300 2.84 3.62 12.17
N LEU A 301 3.57 3.29 11.11
CA LEU A 301 5.02 3.40 11.05
C LEU A 301 5.52 4.86 11.18
N ASP A 302 4.83 5.82 10.54
CA ASP A 302 5.24 7.22 10.56
C ASP A 302 5.02 7.86 11.94
N LEU A 303 3.85 7.64 12.53
CA LEU A 303 3.51 8.25 13.82
C LEU A 303 4.32 7.66 14.97
N GLU A 304 4.57 6.34 14.94
CA GLU A 304 5.38 5.69 15.96
C GLU A 304 6.85 6.14 15.88
N ALA A 305 7.44 6.16 14.68
CA ALA A 305 8.81 6.64 14.48
C ALA A 305 9.01 8.11 14.89
N LYS A 306 7.96 8.91 14.82
CA LYS A 306 7.94 10.30 15.26
C LYS A 306 7.55 10.46 16.74
N HIS A 307 7.25 9.37 17.44
CA HIS A 307 6.74 9.37 18.82
C HIS A 307 5.49 10.28 19.00
N LEU A 308 4.59 10.29 18.03
CA LEU A 308 3.40 11.12 18.00
C LEU A 308 2.18 10.41 18.60
N GLY A 309 2.27 10.05 19.86
CA GLY A 309 1.19 9.45 20.65
C GLY A 309 1.52 8.04 21.15
N SER A 310 0.63 7.53 22.01
CA SER A 310 0.64 6.14 22.45
C SER A 310 0.19 5.21 21.31
N ARG A 311 0.46 3.92 21.44
CA ARG A 311 0.02 2.92 20.46
C ARG A 311 -1.52 2.94 20.28
N ALA A 312 -2.30 3.19 21.34
CA ALA A 312 -3.74 3.29 21.25
C ALA A 312 -4.18 4.49 20.38
N GLU A 313 -3.62 5.68 20.64
CA GLU A 313 -3.91 6.89 19.87
C GLU A 313 -3.50 6.75 18.40
N ILE A 314 -2.38 6.06 18.12
CA ILE A 314 -1.97 5.76 16.75
C ILE A 314 -2.99 4.81 16.08
N MET A 315 -3.46 3.79 16.78
CA MET A 315 -4.48 2.87 16.25
C MET A 315 -5.82 3.58 16.00
N ASP A 316 -6.21 4.55 16.84
CA ASP A 316 -7.38 5.40 16.59
C ASP A 316 -7.20 6.26 15.33
N ARG A 317 -5.99 6.76 15.07
CA ARG A 317 -5.66 7.45 13.80
C ARG A 317 -5.76 6.53 12.61
N VAL A 318 -5.33 5.27 12.74
CA VAL A 318 -5.51 4.25 11.69
C VAL A 318 -7.00 3.99 11.44
N ALA A 319 -7.81 3.88 12.49
CA ALA A 319 -9.26 3.69 12.35
C ALA A 319 -9.94 4.88 11.63
N GLY A 320 -9.39 6.08 11.74
CA GLY A 320 -9.83 7.27 11.01
C GLY A 320 -9.82 7.14 9.48
N ILE A 321 -9.21 6.07 8.91
CA ILE A 321 -9.28 5.76 7.47
C ILE A 321 -10.75 5.64 7.02
N GLY A 322 -11.64 5.11 7.85
CA GLY A 322 -13.07 5.05 7.54
C GLY A 322 -13.66 6.43 7.25
N ASP A 323 -13.33 7.44 8.06
CA ASP A 323 -13.80 8.82 7.86
C ASP A 323 -13.23 9.44 6.58
N VAL A 324 -11.97 9.15 6.27
CA VAL A 324 -11.36 9.62 5.00
C VAL A 324 -12.07 9.01 3.80
N VAL A 325 -12.40 7.72 3.84
CA VAL A 325 -13.12 7.03 2.76
C VAL A 325 -14.54 7.58 2.60
N ARG A 326 -15.26 7.85 3.69
CA ARG A 326 -16.57 8.53 3.64
C ARG A 326 -16.49 9.88 2.94
N ALA A 327 -15.54 10.70 3.36
CA ALA A 327 -15.35 12.03 2.77
C ALA A 327 -14.96 11.96 1.28
N ILE A 328 -14.23 10.93 0.85
CA ILE A 328 -13.93 10.70 -0.58
C ILE A 328 -15.19 10.32 -1.35
N PHE A 329 -16.05 9.47 -0.81
CA PHE A 329 -17.31 9.12 -1.44
C PHE A 329 -18.27 10.32 -1.54
N ASP A 330 -18.30 11.19 -0.52
CA ASP A 330 -19.10 12.41 -0.53
C ASP A 330 -18.61 13.39 -1.60
N ASP A 331 -17.29 13.63 -1.66
CA ASP A 331 -16.69 14.48 -2.71
C ASP A 331 -16.95 13.92 -4.12
N ALA A 332 -16.85 12.60 -4.28
CA ALA A 332 -17.10 11.94 -5.58
C ALA A 332 -18.55 12.15 -6.05
N GLU A 333 -19.52 11.99 -5.14
CA GLU A 333 -20.93 12.23 -5.43
C GLU A 333 -21.22 13.71 -5.72
N GLU A 334 -20.72 14.62 -4.88
CA GLU A 334 -20.93 16.07 -5.03
C GLU A 334 -20.41 16.60 -6.36
N HIS A 335 -19.26 16.07 -6.83
CA HIS A 335 -18.62 16.56 -8.05
C HIS A 335 -18.89 15.71 -9.29
N GLY A 336 -19.61 14.58 -9.15
CA GLY A 336 -19.92 13.67 -10.26
C GLY A 336 -18.67 13.02 -10.87
N ILE A 337 -17.67 12.69 -10.03
CA ILE A 337 -16.41 12.05 -10.40
C ILE A 337 -16.25 10.68 -9.74
N THR A 338 -15.23 9.91 -10.14
CA THR A 338 -14.95 8.64 -9.46
C THR A 338 -14.36 8.87 -8.06
N PRO A 339 -14.52 7.92 -7.11
CA PRO A 339 -13.84 8.00 -5.82
C PRO A 339 -12.31 8.05 -5.95
N LEU A 340 -11.74 7.45 -7.01
CA LEU A 340 -10.31 7.54 -7.30
C LEU A 340 -9.90 8.98 -7.63
N ASP A 341 -10.67 9.66 -8.51
CA ASP A 341 -10.43 11.08 -8.85
C ASP A 341 -10.54 11.97 -7.61
N ALA A 342 -11.56 11.75 -6.78
CA ALA A 342 -11.77 12.50 -5.55
C ALA A 342 -10.59 12.35 -4.58
N ALA A 343 -10.09 11.12 -4.38
CA ALA A 343 -8.93 10.84 -3.54
C ALA A 343 -7.65 11.52 -4.07
N GLU A 344 -7.40 11.44 -5.38
CA GLU A 344 -6.27 12.09 -6.03
C GLU A 344 -6.35 13.62 -5.91
N GLN A 345 -7.54 14.20 -6.10
CA GLN A 345 -7.76 15.65 -5.97
C GLN A 345 -7.52 16.13 -4.53
N ARG A 346 -7.98 15.39 -3.50
CA ARG A 346 -7.72 15.69 -2.09
C ARG A 346 -6.23 15.65 -1.78
N ALA A 347 -5.52 14.62 -2.21
CA ALA A 347 -4.08 14.51 -2.04
C ALA A 347 -3.33 15.66 -2.73
N ALA A 348 -3.69 15.97 -3.97
CA ALA A 348 -3.10 17.08 -4.72
C ALA A 348 -3.40 18.46 -4.10
N ALA A 349 -4.60 18.67 -3.56
CA ALA A 349 -4.94 19.91 -2.86
C ALA A 349 -4.07 20.12 -1.63
N ARG A 350 -3.83 19.03 -0.83
CA ARG A 350 -2.96 19.09 0.35
C ARG A 350 -1.51 19.40 -0.03
N LEU A 351 -1.00 18.78 -1.10
CA LEU A 351 0.35 19.04 -1.60
C LEU A 351 0.52 20.50 -2.08
N ARG A 352 -0.47 21.02 -2.81
CA ARG A 352 -0.45 22.45 -3.24
C ARG A 352 -0.47 23.41 -2.05
N ALA A 353 -1.27 23.13 -1.02
CA ALA A 353 -1.33 23.96 0.18
C ALA A 353 0.03 23.99 0.91
N ALA A 354 0.70 22.84 1.02
CA ALA A 354 2.03 22.74 1.64
C ALA A 354 3.09 23.53 0.83
N ALA A 355 3.10 23.36 -0.50
CA ALA A 355 4.02 24.11 -1.37
C ALA A 355 3.83 25.62 -1.28
N ALA A 356 2.58 26.11 -1.20
CA ALA A 356 2.30 27.54 -1.03
C ALA A 356 2.81 28.09 0.32
N THR A 357 2.74 27.28 1.39
CA THR A 357 3.27 27.66 2.70
C THR A 357 4.80 27.73 2.70
N SER A 358 5.47 26.78 2.05
CA SER A 358 6.95 26.77 1.94
C SER A 358 7.50 27.92 1.07
N ALA A 359 6.74 28.45 0.12
CA ALA A 359 7.15 29.59 -0.71
C ALA A 359 7.04 30.95 0.00
N LEU A 360 6.43 31.01 1.18
CA LEU A 360 6.24 32.21 1.98
C LEU A 360 7.29 32.35 3.13
N VAL A 361 8.14 31.33 3.31
CA VAL A 361 9.22 31.28 4.29
C VAL A 361 10.58 31.37 3.59
#